data_8cf093351f384d247e82d7bed82c8076
#
_entry.id   8cf093351f384d247e82d7bed82c8076
#
_cell.length_a   1.000
_cell.length_b   1.000
_cell.length_c   1.000
_cell.angle_alpha   90.00
_cell.angle_beta   90.00
_cell.angle_gamma   90.00
#
_symmetry.space_group_name_H-M   'P 1'
#
loop_
_entity.id
_entity.type
_entity.pdbx_description
1 polymer ?
#
loop_
_entity_poly.entity_id
_entity_poly.type
_entity_poly.pdbx_seq_one_letter_code
_entity_poly.pdbx_strand_id
1 'polypeptide(L)'
;IDVSSEAYQTYTFADDNGFYSIDLIDGVYDMYVDAPGHMSFYMENAFEISGNTVTYDIELFEEGYAGAPVIVDLHDVPNDQGRQMRTVWEAGMPGSWQYFTQFSIWRKVVDAPIDLWDYIETVPWHGMDPYAAVVPTLGDSSMHGMHMSTFMVTAHTEDVDFWVDSEPVSGY
;
A
#
# COMPACT_ATOMS: atom_id res chain seq x y z
N ILE A 1 -21.68 -3.43 7.19
CA ILE A 1 -21.72 -3.10 5.75
C ILE A 1 -22.85 -2.13 5.54
N ASP A 2 -22.53 -0.92 5.12
CA ASP A 2 -23.49 0.10 4.73
C ASP A 2 -23.50 0.23 3.22
N VAL A 3 -24.67 0.39 2.63
CA VAL A 3 -24.84 0.67 1.20
C VAL A 3 -25.74 1.87 1.01
N SER A 4 -25.36 2.75 0.11
CA SER A 4 -26.08 4.00 -0.16
C SER A 4 -26.17 4.30 -1.65
N SER A 5 -27.26 4.94 -2.05
CA SER A 5 -27.46 5.55 -3.35
C SER A 5 -28.04 6.96 -3.14
N GLU A 6 -28.21 7.73 -4.21
CA GLU A 6 -28.84 9.06 -4.11
C GLU A 6 -30.22 9.05 -3.41
N ALA A 7 -30.94 7.92 -3.50
CA ALA A 7 -32.32 7.82 -3.02
C ALA A 7 -32.49 6.88 -1.81
N TYR A 8 -31.50 6.08 -1.46
CA TYR A 8 -31.69 5.01 -0.48
C TYR A 8 -30.38 4.68 0.24
N GLN A 9 -30.47 4.49 1.56
CA GLN A 9 -29.37 4.03 2.40
C GLN A 9 -29.87 2.91 3.30
N THR A 10 -29.08 1.85 3.44
CA THR A 10 -29.38 0.73 4.33
C THR A 10 -28.09 0.04 4.74
N TYR A 11 -28.18 -0.89 5.68
CA TYR A 11 -27.03 -1.65 6.16
C TYR A 11 -27.38 -3.10 6.46
N THR A 12 -26.36 -3.95 6.54
CA THR A 12 -26.46 -5.33 7.01
C THR A 12 -25.21 -5.70 7.79
N PHE A 13 -25.27 -6.82 8.49
CA PHE A 13 -24.11 -7.41 9.17
C PHE A 13 -23.76 -8.75 8.54
N ALA A 14 -22.47 -9.07 8.50
CA ALA A 14 -22.04 -10.43 8.18
C ALA A 14 -22.27 -11.35 9.38
N ASP A 15 -22.56 -12.63 9.10
CA ASP A 15 -22.60 -13.68 10.12
C ASP A 15 -21.18 -14.15 10.51
N ASP A 16 -21.09 -15.12 11.42
CA ASP A 16 -19.82 -15.66 11.92
C ASP A 16 -18.96 -16.36 10.82
N ASN A 17 -19.52 -16.62 9.64
CA ASN A 17 -18.81 -17.20 8.50
C ASN A 17 -18.48 -16.16 7.43
N GLY A 18 -18.82 -14.89 7.69
CA GLY A 18 -18.60 -13.78 6.76
C GLY A 18 -19.69 -13.61 5.70
N PHE A 19 -20.78 -14.39 5.72
CA PHE A 19 -21.88 -14.22 4.78
C PHE A 19 -22.76 -13.06 5.16
N TYR A 20 -23.14 -12.28 4.18
CA TYR A 20 -24.12 -11.19 4.31
C TYR A 20 -25.13 -11.20 3.17
N SER A 21 -26.28 -10.63 3.41
CA SER A 21 -27.34 -10.44 2.41
C SER A 21 -28.09 -9.15 2.70
N ILE A 22 -28.47 -8.45 1.66
CA ILE A 22 -29.21 -7.21 1.75
C ILE A 22 -30.15 -7.08 0.55
N ASP A 23 -31.40 -6.75 0.81
CA ASP A 23 -32.40 -6.50 -0.23
C ASP A 23 -32.33 -5.03 -0.64
N LEU A 24 -32.08 -4.79 -1.93
CA LEU A 24 -31.94 -3.47 -2.51
C LEU A 24 -32.93 -3.26 -3.66
N ILE A 25 -33.36 -2.04 -3.84
CA ILE A 25 -34.12 -1.62 -5.02
C ILE A 25 -33.17 -1.38 -6.20
N ASP A 26 -33.68 -1.30 -7.42
CA ASP A 26 -32.83 -1.01 -8.59
C ASP A 26 -32.11 0.35 -8.42
N GLY A 27 -30.81 0.36 -8.70
CA GLY A 27 -29.97 1.53 -8.57
C GLY A 27 -28.48 1.22 -8.56
N VAL A 28 -27.66 2.26 -8.58
CA VAL A 28 -26.21 2.19 -8.39
C VAL A 28 -25.91 2.55 -6.94
N TYR A 29 -25.05 1.77 -6.32
CA TYR A 29 -24.75 1.86 -4.89
C TYR A 29 -23.29 2.05 -4.59
N ASP A 30 -23.02 2.98 -3.67
CA ASP A 30 -21.77 3.06 -2.94
C ASP A 30 -21.79 2.06 -1.79
N MET A 31 -20.64 1.55 -1.42
CA MET A 31 -20.51 0.60 -0.33
C MET A 31 -19.44 1.06 0.68
N TYR A 32 -19.81 1.01 1.96
CA TYR A 32 -18.90 1.18 3.07
C TYR A 32 -18.92 -0.05 3.96
N VAL A 33 -17.75 -0.58 4.30
CA VAL A 33 -17.61 -1.76 5.15
C VAL A 33 -16.67 -1.45 6.29
N ASP A 34 -17.10 -1.76 7.49
CA ASP A 34 -16.32 -1.59 8.70
C ASP A 34 -16.41 -2.86 9.55
N ALA A 35 -15.29 -3.30 10.12
CA ALA A 35 -15.22 -4.41 11.03
C ALA A 35 -14.17 -4.15 12.12
N PRO A 36 -14.43 -4.50 13.39
CA PRO A 36 -13.48 -4.30 14.47
C PRO A 36 -12.12 -4.94 14.17
N GLY A 37 -11.04 -4.16 14.31
CA GLY A 37 -9.67 -4.62 14.06
C GLY A 37 -9.30 -4.77 12.58
N HIS A 38 -10.13 -4.24 11.68
CA HIS A 38 -9.87 -4.21 10.25
C HIS A 38 -9.98 -2.77 9.73
N MET A 39 -9.27 -2.49 8.65
CA MET A 39 -9.39 -1.22 7.94
C MET A 39 -10.77 -1.11 7.30
N SER A 40 -11.38 0.06 7.46
CA SER A 40 -12.63 0.37 6.78
C SER A 40 -12.43 0.40 5.27
N PHE A 41 -13.41 -0.09 4.53
CA PHE A 41 -13.41 -0.13 3.07
C PHE A 41 -14.54 0.74 2.54
N TYR A 42 -14.25 1.60 1.55
CA TYR A 42 -15.26 2.38 0.83
C TYR A 42 -15.07 2.22 -0.67
N MET A 43 -16.16 2.05 -1.39
CA MET A 43 -16.17 2.01 -2.85
C MET A 43 -17.36 2.81 -3.40
N GLU A 44 -17.05 3.82 -4.19
CA GLU A 44 -18.05 4.59 -4.93
C GLU A 44 -18.51 3.79 -6.16
N ASN A 45 -19.84 3.78 -6.43
CA ASN A 45 -20.45 3.01 -7.51
C ASN A 45 -20.02 1.53 -7.50
N ALA A 46 -20.00 0.91 -6.32
CA ALA A 46 -19.50 -0.45 -6.11
C ALA A 46 -20.23 -1.49 -6.96
N PHE A 47 -21.55 -1.36 -7.12
CA PHE A 47 -22.37 -2.25 -7.93
C PHE A 47 -23.68 -1.62 -8.36
N GLU A 48 -24.29 -2.21 -9.40
CA GLU A 48 -25.59 -1.84 -9.92
C GLU A 48 -26.59 -3.00 -9.71
N ILE A 49 -27.77 -2.69 -9.14
CA ILE A 49 -28.90 -3.58 -9.06
C ILE A 49 -29.89 -3.21 -10.16
N SER A 50 -30.28 -4.19 -10.96
CA SER A 50 -31.22 -4.05 -12.07
C SER A 50 -32.09 -5.31 -12.19
N GLY A 51 -32.92 -5.56 -11.18
CA GLY A 51 -33.82 -6.73 -11.11
C GLY A 51 -33.12 -8.07 -10.96
N ASN A 52 -31.85 -8.09 -10.55
CA ASN A 52 -31.01 -9.28 -10.42
C ASN A 52 -30.32 -9.36 -9.06
N THR A 53 -29.84 -10.53 -8.70
CA THR A 53 -28.96 -10.72 -7.54
C THR A 53 -27.52 -10.50 -7.97
N VAL A 54 -26.78 -9.68 -7.22
CA VAL A 54 -25.35 -9.47 -7.37
C VAL A 54 -24.63 -10.12 -6.19
N THR A 55 -23.59 -10.88 -6.46
CA THR A 55 -22.68 -11.41 -5.43
C THR A 55 -21.42 -10.55 -5.44
N TYR A 56 -21.02 -10.07 -4.27
CA TYR A 56 -19.86 -9.25 -4.09
C TYR A 56 -19.03 -9.78 -2.91
N ASP A 57 -17.84 -10.25 -3.19
CA ASP A 57 -16.89 -10.71 -2.17
C ASP A 57 -16.03 -9.52 -1.72
N ILE A 58 -15.94 -9.30 -0.40
CA ILE A 58 -15.18 -8.21 0.20
C ILE A 58 -14.08 -8.82 1.03
N GLU A 59 -12.84 -8.45 0.74
CA GLU A 59 -11.71 -8.79 1.56
C GLU A 59 -11.39 -7.60 2.46
N LEU A 60 -11.44 -7.80 3.79
CA LEU A 60 -11.05 -6.82 4.79
C LEU A 60 -9.67 -7.18 5.34
N PHE A 61 -8.84 -6.18 5.52
CA PHE A 61 -7.49 -6.33 6.04
C PHE A 61 -7.44 -5.90 7.50
N GLU A 62 -6.71 -6.66 8.32
CA GLU A 62 -6.52 -6.32 9.73
C GLU A 62 -5.90 -4.92 9.88
N GLU A 63 -6.36 -4.17 10.86
CA GLU A 63 -5.80 -2.87 11.23
C GLU A 63 -4.30 -3.03 11.57
N GLY A 64 -3.44 -2.33 10.83
CA GLY A 64 -1.98 -2.49 10.90
C GLY A 64 -1.38 -3.49 9.88
N TYR A 65 -2.21 -4.18 9.06
CA TYR A 65 -1.78 -5.09 7.99
C TYR A 65 -2.21 -4.62 6.59
N ALA A 66 -2.59 -3.38 6.45
CA ALA A 66 -2.90 -2.81 5.16
C ALA A 66 -1.64 -2.81 4.30
N GLY A 67 -1.55 -3.80 3.44
CA GLY A 67 -0.55 -4.05 2.41
C GLY A 67 0.64 -3.12 2.41
N ALA A 68 1.56 -3.36 3.33
CA ALA A 68 2.81 -2.64 3.31
C ALA A 68 3.43 -2.75 1.92
N PRO A 69 4.05 -1.70 1.40
CA PRO A 69 4.83 -1.82 0.19
C PRO A 69 5.85 -2.96 0.33
N VAL A 70 6.09 -3.69 -0.75
CA VAL A 70 7.06 -4.79 -0.74
C VAL A 70 8.18 -4.44 -1.69
N ILE A 71 9.40 -4.28 -1.19
CA ILE A 71 10.58 -4.14 -2.03
C ILE A 71 10.87 -5.51 -2.63
N VAL A 72 10.63 -5.65 -3.94
CA VAL A 72 10.78 -6.91 -4.68
C VAL A 72 12.14 -7.05 -5.34
N ASP A 73 12.86 -5.94 -5.54
CA ASP A 73 14.21 -5.94 -6.12
C ASP A 73 15.01 -4.73 -5.65
N LEU A 74 16.28 -4.98 -5.35
CA LEU A 74 17.25 -3.97 -4.94
C LEU A 74 18.62 -4.35 -5.49
N HIS A 75 19.10 -3.62 -6.50
CA HIS A 75 20.37 -3.94 -7.17
C HIS A 75 21.14 -2.68 -7.57
N ASP A 76 22.43 -2.85 -7.77
CA ASP A 76 23.33 -1.82 -8.26
C ASP A 76 22.95 -1.32 -9.66
N VAL A 77 23.14 -0.04 -9.92
CA VAL A 77 22.87 0.55 -11.25
C VAL A 77 24.07 0.26 -12.16
N PRO A 78 23.91 -0.56 -13.22
CA PRO A 78 25.03 -0.93 -14.09
C PRO A 78 25.63 0.28 -14.81
N ASN A 79 26.96 0.35 -14.86
CA ASN A 79 27.73 1.38 -15.58
C ASN A 79 27.54 2.80 -15.06
N ASP A 80 27.09 2.98 -13.84
CA ASP A 80 27.18 4.26 -13.16
C ASP A 80 28.61 4.50 -12.61
N GLN A 81 28.82 5.57 -11.91
CA GLN A 81 30.09 5.84 -11.22
C GLN A 81 30.12 5.35 -9.78
N GLY A 82 29.20 4.42 -9.44
CA GLY A 82 28.95 3.93 -8.11
C GLY A 82 28.03 4.85 -7.27
N ARG A 83 27.68 4.35 -6.09
CA ARG A 83 26.82 5.03 -5.10
C ARG A 83 25.38 5.22 -5.51
N GLN A 84 24.86 4.38 -6.40
CA GLN A 84 23.45 4.36 -6.76
C GLN A 84 22.94 2.92 -6.79
N MET A 85 21.72 2.74 -6.30
CA MET A 85 20.99 1.47 -6.40
C MET A 85 19.63 1.72 -7.00
N ARG A 86 19.12 0.73 -7.72
CA ARG A 86 17.74 0.71 -8.17
C ARG A 86 16.91 -0.07 -7.18
N THR A 87 15.91 0.59 -6.61
CA THR A 87 14.91 -0.02 -5.76
C THR A 87 13.63 -0.20 -6.56
N VAL A 88 13.06 -1.41 -6.53
CA VAL A 88 11.78 -1.74 -7.17
C VAL A 88 10.84 -2.27 -6.11
N TRP A 89 9.62 -1.76 -6.07
CA TRP A 89 8.61 -2.21 -5.10
C TRP A 89 7.22 -2.33 -5.72
N GLU A 90 6.41 -3.14 -5.08
CA GLU A 90 4.98 -3.24 -5.31
C GLU A 90 4.24 -2.52 -4.18
N ALA A 91 3.10 -1.95 -4.48
CA ALA A 91 2.31 -1.18 -3.51
C ALA A 91 1.71 -2.03 -2.38
N GLY A 92 1.74 -3.33 -2.51
CA GLY A 92 1.42 -4.29 -1.46
C GLY A 92 -0.05 -4.67 -1.32
N MET A 93 -1.00 -3.94 -1.91
CA MET A 93 -2.42 -4.31 -1.81
C MET A 93 -3.21 -4.12 -3.09
N PRO A 94 -3.78 -5.21 -3.64
CA PRO A 94 -4.90 -5.10 -4.58
C PRO A 94 -6.14 -4.60 -3.81
N GLY A 95 -6.64 -3.41 -4.16
CA GLY A 95 -7.96 -2.94 -3.73
C GLY A 95 -8.01 -1.75 -2.76
N SER A 96 -6.95 -1.46 -2.00
CA SER A 96 -6.90 -0.25 -1.14
C SER A 96 -6.01 0.86 -1.68
N TRP A 97 -5.41 0.65 -2.83
CA TRP A 97 -4.54 1.60 -3.53
C TRP A 97 -5.22 2.97 -3.85
N GLN A 98 -6.51 3.05 -3.80
CA GLN A 98 -7.23 4.33 -3.91
C GLN A 98 -6.95 5.30 -2.76
N TYR A 99 -6.31 4.84 -1.68
CA TYR A 99 -5.96 5.67 -0.53
C TYR A 99 -4.50 6.13 -0.53
N PHE A 100 -3.63 5.54 -1.36
CA PHE A 100 -2.25 5.97 -1.42
C PHE A 100 -2.12 7.23 -2.28
N THR A 101 -1.36 8.18 -1.78
CA THR A 101 -1.05 9.43 -2.49
C THR A 101 0.38 9.42 -3.03
N GLN A 102 1.30 8.81 -2.29
CA GLN A 102 2.72 8.79 -2.62
C GLN A 102 3.48 7.76 -1.79
N PHE A 103 4.70 7.46 -2.22
CA PHE A 103 5.69 6.69 -1.48
C PHE A 103 6.86 7.56 -1.08
N SER A 104 7.38 7.39 0.14
CA SER A 104 8.67 7.93 0.57
C SER A 104 9.70 6.82 0.64
N ILE A 105 10.90 7.07 0.15
CA ILE A 105 12.02 6.13 0.22
C ILE A 105 12.99 6.61 1.30
N TRP A 106 13.35 5.68 2.17
CA TRP A 106 14.25 5.89 3.29
C TRP A 106 15.47 5.00 3.17
N ARG A 107 16.62 5.53 3.55
CA ARG A 107 17.88 4.80 3.63
C ARG A 107 18.37 4.77 5.07
N LYS A 108 18.74 3.59 5.55
CA LYS A 108 19.30 3.43 6.89
C LYS A 108 20.70 4.05 6.97
N VAL A 109 20.93 4.84 8.01
CA VAL A 109 22.25 5.40 8.32
C VAL A 109 23.04 4.35 9.11
N VAL A 110 24.03 3.75 8.47
CA VAL A 110 24.89 2.73 9.09
C VAL A 110 25.75 3.38 10.18
N ASP A 111 25.99 2.65 11.27
CA ASP A 111 26.81 3.08 12.41
C ASP A 111 26.24 4.25 13.24
N ALA A 112 24.98 4.63 13.02
CA ALA A 112 24.32 5.57 13.91
C ALA A 112 24.05 4.92 15.29
N PRO A 113 24.17 5.68 16.39
CA PRO A 113 23.94 5.16 17.74
C PRO A 113 22.46 4.85 18.04
N ILE A 114 21.58 5.28 17.16
CA ILE A 114 20.13 5.00 17.18
C ILE A 114 19.73 4.51 15.80
N ASP A 115 18.57 3.90 15.69
CA ASP A 115 17.98 3.53 14.39
C ASP A 115 17.57 4.79 13.63
N LEU A 116 18.45 5.26 12.76
CA LEU A 116 18.30 6.51 12.04
C LEU A 116 18.12 6.24 10.55
N TRP A 117 17.14 6.93 9.95
CA TRP A 117 16.78 6.84 8.55
C TRP A 117 16.89 8.21 7.88
N ASP A 118 17.58 8.26 6.75
CA ASP A 118 17.60 9.41 5.86
C ASP A 118 16.43 9.34 4.89
N TYR A 119 15.66 10.41 4.79
CA TYR A 119 14.71 10.59 3.69
C TYR A 119 15.48 10.82 2.38
N ILE A 120 15.13 10.08 1.33
CA ILE A 120 15.77 10.16 0.02
C ILE A 120 14.90 10.92 -0.97
N GLU A 121 13.72 10.40 -1.26
CA GLU A 121 12.81 11.02 -2.23
C GLU A 121 11.37 10.55 -2.05
N THR A 122 10.45 11.24 -2.72
CA THR A 122 9.04 10.86 -2.81
C THR A 122 8.70 10.50 -4.25
N VAL A 123 8.00 9.38 -4.42
CA VAL A 123 7.47 8.90 -5.70
C VAL A 123 5.94 8.98 -5.64
N PRO A 124 5.29 9.77 -6.52
CA PRO A 124 3.84 9.87 -6.55
C PRO A 124 3.16 8.52 -6.86
N TRP A 125 1.99 8.30 -6.27
CA TRP A 125 1.13 7.19 -6.65
C TRP A 125 0.65 7.35 -8.11
N HIS A 126 0.68 6.28 -8.91
CA HIS A 126 0.19 6.28 -10.30
C HIS A 126 -0.69 5.06 -10.64
N GLY A 127 -1.06 4.27 -9.65
CA GLY A 127 -2.07 3.20 -9.80
C GLY A 127 -1.61 1.92 -10.48
N MET A 128 -0.32 1.75 -10.74
CA MET A 128 0.20 0.54 -11.42
C MET A 128 1.52 0.09 -10.81
N ASP A 129 1.61 -1.19 -10.43
CA ASP A 129 2.85 -1.84 -10.04
C ASP A 129 3.66 -2.31 -11.27
N PRO A 130 4.97 -2.48 -11.15
CA PRO A 130 5.79 -2.06 -10.01
C PRO A 130 6.23 -0.59 -10.10
N TYR A 131 6.60 -0.03 -8.95
CA TYR A 131 7.29 1.25 -8.83
C TYR A 131 8.80 1.05 -8.85
N ALA A 132 9.55 2.07 -9.27
CA ALA A 132 11.00 2.02 -9.23
C ALA A 132 11.61 3.40 -9.03
N ALA A 133 12.73 3.45 -8.33
CA ALA A 133 13.55 4.65 -8.14
C ALA A 133 15.03 4.31 -8.16
N VAL A 134 15.86 5.30 -8.52
CA VAL A 134 17.32 5.20 -8.39
C VAL A 134 17.74 6.02 -7.18
N VAL A 135 18.27 5.36 -6.18
CA VAL A 135 18.53 5.93 -4.85
C VAL A 135 20.02 5.97 -4.55
N PRO A 136 20.53 7.03 -3.90
CA PRO A 136 21.93 7.13 -3.54
C PRO A 136 22.29 6.23 -2.36
N THR A 137 23.47 5.60 -2.40
CA THR A 137 24.07 4.88 -1.28
C THR A 137 25.05 5.77 -0.51
N LEU A 138 25.36 5.43 0.75
CA LEU A 138 26.36 6.14 1.56
C LEU A 138 27.81 5.79 1.16
N GLY A 139 27.99 4.60 0.64
CA GLY A 139 29.28 4.11 0.21
C GLY A 139 29.15 3.28 -1.04
N ASP A 140 30.27 2.86 -1.55
CA ASP A 140 30.40 2.05 -2.73
C ASP A 140 31.13 0.75 -2.41
N SER A 141 30.73 -0.34 -3.05
CA SER A 141 31.45 -1.61 -2.94
C SER A 141 32.79 -1.51 -3.67
N SER A 142 33.84 -2.08 -3.09
CA SER A 142 35.20 -2.02 -3.63
C SER A 142 35.87 -3.39 -3.56
N MET A 143 37.07 -3.49 -4.11
CA MET A 143 37.93 -4.70 -3.98
C MET A 143 38.28 -5.03 -2.51
N HIS A 144 38.01 -4.13 -1.57
CA HIS A 144 38.29 -4.31 -0.15
C HIS A 144 37.07 -4.70 0.67
N GLY A 145 35.89 -4.74 0.07
CA GLY A 145 34.64 -5.16 0.73
C GLY A 145 33.39 -4.69 0.01
N MET A 146 32.29 -5.39 0.30
CA MET A 146 30.95 -5.00 -0.13
C MET A 146 30.38 -3.95 0.83
N HIS A 147 29.80 -2.90 0.28
CA HIS A 147 29.04 -1.91 1.05
C HIS A 147 27.55 -2.20 0.93
N MET A 148 26.98 -2.72 2.00
CA MET A 148 25.53 -2.99 2.05
C MET A 148 24.79 -1.69 2.38
N SER A 149 23.76 -1.40 1.60
CA SER A 149 22.82 -0.31 1.87
C SER A 149 21.45 -0.88 2.15
N THR A 150 20.75 -0.34 3.14
CA THR A 150 19.42 -0.80 3.56
C THR A 150 18.39 0.29 3.26
N PHE A 151 17.31 -0.08 2.62
CA PHE A 151 16.21 0.81 2.25
C PHE A 151 14.88 0.32 2.77
N MET A 152 13.96 1.25 2.94
CA MET A 152 12.58 1.04 3.34
C MET A 152 11.71 1.99 2.50
N VAL A 153 10.51 1.56 2.17
CA VAL A 153 9.50 2.35 1.46
C VAL A 153 8.29 2.55 2.36
N THR A 154 7.86 3.79 2.51
CA THR A 154 6.64 4.16 3.25
C THR A 154 5.55 4.56 2.26
N ALA A 155 4.40 3.92 2.30
CA ALA A 155 3.20 4.37 1.60
C ALA A 155 2.44 5.38 2.45
N HIS A 156 2.11 6.54 1.88
CA HIS A 156 1.32 7.59 2.50
C HIS A 156 -0.09 7.60 1.94
N THR A 157 -1.05 7.92 2.80
CA THR A 157 -2.46 8.09 2.44
C THR A 157 -2.84 9.59 2.44
N GLU A 158 -4.11 9.89 2.20
CA GLU A 158 -4.65 11.25 2.39
C GLU A 158 -4.69 11.64 3.87
N ASP A 159 -4.79 10.66 4.78
CA ASP A 159 -4.66 10.87 6.21
C ASP A 159 -3.18 10.97 6.58
N VAL A 160 -2.76 12.15 7.03
CA VAL A 160 -1.37 12.45 7.41
C VAL A 160 -0.88 11.66 8.64
N ASP A 161 -1.82 11.16 9.44
CA ASP A 161 -1.52 10.34 10.62
C ASP A 161 -1.50 8.84 10.31
N PHE A 162 -1.76 8.46 9.05
CA PHE A 162 -1.76 7.07 8.61
C PHE A 162 -0.80 6.82 7.45
N TRP A 163 0.19 5.97 7.69
CA TRP A 163 1.15 5.47 6.70
C TRP A 163 1.52 4.01 6.97
N VAL A 164 2.08 3.34 6.00
CA VAL A 164 2.50 1.95 6.12
C VAL A 164 3.92 1.77 5.59
N ASP A 165 4.79 1.19 6.40
CA ASP A 165 6.19 0.95 6.08
C ASP A 165 6.41 -0.47 5.54
N SER A 166 7.25 -0.61 4.52
CA SER A 166 7.75 -1.90 4.07
C SER A 166 8.71 -2.51 5.10
N GLU A 167 8.91 -3.82 5.02
CA GLU A 167 10.10 -4.42 5.65
C GLU A 167 11.36 -3.83 5.01
N PRO A 168 12.41 -3.54 5.81
CA PRO A 168 13.68 -3.07 5.28
C PRO A 168 14.40 -4.15 4.47
N VAL A 169 14.93 -3.78 3.30
CA VAL A 169 15.71 -4.67 2.43
C VAL A 169 17.12 -4.12 2.25
N SER A 170 18.10 -5.00 2.30
CA SER A 170 19.52 -4.67 2.12
C SER A 170 20.05 -5.24 0.81
N GLY A 171 20.87 -4.44 0.12
CA GLY A 171 21.54 -4.81 -1.12
C GLY A 171 22.87 -4.10 -1.31
N TYR A 172 23.58 -4.44 -2.40
CA TYR A 172 24.87 -3.86 -2.79
C TYR A 172 24.98 -3.74 -4.30
#